data_d9a610820421a40138855b60e334cf9d
#
_entry.id   d9a610820421a40138855b60e334cf9d
#
_cell.length_a   1.000
_cell.length_b   1.000
_cell.length_c   1.000
_cell.angle_alpha   90.00
_cell.angle_beta   90.00
_cell.angle_gamma   90.00
#
_symmetry.space_group_name_H-M   'P 1'
#
loop_
_entity.id
_entity.type
_entity.pdbx_description
1 polymer ?
#
loop_
_entity_poly.entity_id
_entity_poly.type
_entity_poly.pdbx_seq_one_letter_code
_entity_poly.pdbx_strand_id
1 'polypeptide(L)'
;MNWAEIELTGWGRSSRARTRACRPERLGELGLALAQAVHAGEPILAHGAGRSYGDAALNSGGRTVLTGRLDRLLAFDPASGILVCEPGVTFGDLIEVF
;
A
#
# COMPACT_ATOMS: atom_id res chain seq x y z
N MET A 1 -4.38 -11.05 -9.84
CA MET A 1 -3.96 -10.88 -8.43
C MET A 1 -4.73 -11.84 -7.53
N ASN A 2 -4.07 -12.33 -6.50
CA ASN A 2 -4.72 -13.10 -5.45
C ASN A 2 -5.26 -12.17 -4.38
N TRP A 3 -6.57 -12.20 -4.21
CA TRP A 3 -7.26 -11.41 -3.20
C TRP A 3 -7.64 -12.30 -2.01
N ALA A 4 -7.40 -11.82 -0.81
CA ALA A 4 -7.77 -12.51 0.42
C ALA A 4 -8.59 -11.59 1.30
N GLU A 5 -9.62 -12.12 1.92
CA GLU A 5 -10.39 -11.35 2.89
C GLU A 5 -9.65 -11.32 4.22
N ILE A 6 -9.33 -10.12 4.70
CA ILE A 6 -8.59 -9.91 5.94
C ILE A 6 -9.24 -8.81 6.77
N GLU A 7 -8.88 -8.76 8.05
CA GLU A 7 -9.21 -7.65 8.93
C GLU A 7 -7.98 -6.78 9.15
N LEU A 8 -8.14 -5.48 8.96
CA LEU A 8 -7.11 -4.48 9.24
C LEU A 8 -7.57 -3.58 10.37
N THR A 9 -6.60 -3.09 11.16
CA THR A 9 -6.84 -2.11 12.21
C THR A 9 -6.10 -0.82 11.89
N GLY A 10 -6.68 0.32 12.32
CA GLY A 10 -5.96 1.59 12.31
C GLY A 10 -4.91 1.65 13.42
N TRP A 11 -4.05 2.65 13.37
CA TRP A 11 -3.06 2.89 14.40
C TRP A 11 -3.78 3.15 15.74
N GLY A 12 -3.34 2.45 16.79
CA GLY A 12 -3.99 2.49 18.10
C GLY A 12 -5.13 1.48 18.26
N ARG A 13 -5.50 0.77 17.19
CA ARG A 13 -6.49 -0.32 17.18
C ARG A 13 -7.92 0.09 17.57
N SER A 14 -8.24 1.38 17.47
CA SER A 14 -9.59 1.88 17.76
C SER A 14 -10.57 1.64 16.61
N SER A 15 -10.07 1.47 15.38
CA SER A 15 -10.88 1.24 14.18
C SER A 15 -10.45 -0.05 13.50
N ARG A 16 -11.44 -0.77 12.93
CA ARG A 16 -11.22 -2.04 12.23
C ARG A 16 -12.03 -2.07 10.95
N ALA A 17 -11.54 -2.80 9.95
CA ALA A 17 -12.27 -3.03 8.72
C ALA A 17 -11.94 -4.41 8.15
N ARG A 18 -12.97 -5.09 7.62
CA ARG A 18 -12.76 -6.28 6.78
C ARG A 18 -12.72 -5.82 5.34
N THR A 19 -11.74 -6.30 4.61
CA THR A 19 -11.47 -5.88 3.24
C THR A 19 -10.91 -7.04 2.44
N ARG A 20 -11.08 -7.01 1.13
CA ARG A 20 -10.34 -7.90 0.23
C ARG A 20 -9.01 -7.26 -0.12
N ALA A 21 -7.93 -7.90 0.29
CA ALA A 21 -6.60 -7.36 0.14
C ALA A 21 -5.75 -8.17 -0.83
N CYS A 22 -4.87 -7.49 -1.53
CA CYS A 22 -3.77 -8.10 -2.27
C CYS A 22 -2.45 -7.46 -1.85
N ARG A 23 -1.36 -8.17 -2.08
CA ARG A 23 -0.03 -7.73 -1.71
C ARG A 23 0.89 -7.86 -2.93
N PRO A 24 0.86 -6.90 -3.83
CA PRO A 24 1.69 -6.96 -5.04
C PRO A 24 3.17 -6.90 -4.69
N GLU A 25 3.97 -7.63 -5.46
CA GLU A 25 5.42 -7.67 -5.33
C GLU A 25 6.11 -6.86 -6.44
N ARG A 26 5.35 -6.48 -7.48
CA ARG A 26 5.84 -5.72 -8.63
C ARG A 26 4.81 -4.70 -9.07
N LEU A 27 5.28 -3.60 -9.65
CA LEU A 27 4.40 -2.53 -10.12
C LEU A 27 3.38 -3.00 -11.16
N GLY A 28 3.74 -3.96 -12.01
CA GLY A 28 2.79 -4.55 -12.97
C GLY A 28 1.60 -5.22 -12.30
N GLU A 29 1.81 -5.88 -11.16
CA GLU A 29 0.74 -6.47 -10.37
C GLU A 29 -0.16 -5.42 -9.74
N LEU A 30 0.40 -4.27 -9.35
CA LEU A 30 -0.38 -3.15 -8.87
C LEU A 30 -1.35 -2.66 -9.95
N GLY A 31 -0.89 -2.55 -11.19
CA GLY A 31 -1.74 -2.19 -12.33
C GLY A 31 -2.89 -3.16 -12.53
N LEU A 32 -2.63 -4.47 -12.41
CA LEU A 32 -3.67 -5.50 -12.48
C LEU A 32 -4.69 -5.36 -11.34
N ALA A 33 -4.24 -5.09 -10.12
CA ALA A 33 -5.11 -4.91 -8.97
C ALA A 33 -6.05 -3.72 -9.19
N LEU A 34 -5.52 -2.60 -9.66
CA LEU A 34 -6.32 -1.42 -9.97
C LEU A 34 -7.36 -1.69 -11.06
N ALA A 35 -6.95 -2.36 -12.13
CA ALA A 35 -7.85 -2.71 -13.22
C ALA A 35 -9.00 -3.62 -12.76
N GLN A 36 -8.71 -4.60 -11.92
CA GLN A 36 -9.72 -5.50 -11.37
C GLN A 36 -10.73 -4.75 -10.49
N ALA A 37 -10.27 -3.83 -9.66
CA ALA A 37 -11.17 -3.02 -8.82
C ALA A 37 -12.06 -2.12 -9.66
N VAL A 38 -11.51 -1.46 -10.68
CA VAL A 38 -12.26 -0.60 -11.60
C VAL A 38 -13.31 -1.42 -12.35
N HIS A 39 -12.94 -2.58 -12.87
CA HIS A 39 -13.86 -3.46 -13.59
C HIS A 39 -15.02 -3.93 -12.71
N ALA A 40 -14.75 -4.23 -11.46
CA ALA A 40 -15.76 -4.65 -10.50
C ALA A 40 -16.61 -3.50 -9.94
N GLY A 41 -16.21 -2.25 -10.19
CA GLY A 41 -16.88 -1.08 -9.63
C GLY A 41 -16.71 -0.95 -8.12
N GLU A 42 -15.63 -1.50 -7.56
CA GLU A 42 -15.36 -1.50 -6.13
C GLU A 42 -14.31 -0.44 -5.76
N PRO A 43 -14.48 0.25 -4.63
CA PRO A 43 -13.47 1.20 -4.17
C PRO A 43 -12.18 0.47 -3.79
N ILE A 44 -11.04 1.10 -4.05
CA ILE A 44 -9.73 0.56 -3.74
C ILE A 44 -8.92 1.60 -2.97
N LEU A 45 -8.21 1.15 -1.94
CA LEU A 45 -7.39 1.99 -1.08
C LEU A 45 -6.01 1.35 -0.89
N ALA A 46 -4.98 2.16 -0.90
CA ALA A 46 -3.64 1.72 -0.54
C ALA A 46 -3.45 1.73 0.97
N HIS A 47 -2.82 0.68 1.50
CA HIS A 47 -2.49 0.56 2.91
C HIS A 47 -0.99 0.31 3.04
N GLY A 48 -0.30 1.26 3.67
CA GLY A 48 1.15 1.20 3.88
C GLY A 48 1.52 0.47 5.17
N ALA A 49 2.30 1.12 6.04
CA ALA A 49 2.78 0.52 7.29
C ALA A 49 1.73 0.46 8.41
N GLY A 50 0.49 0.91 8.16
CA GLY A 50 -0.59 0.85 9.14
C GLY A 50 -0.47 1.89 10.25
N ARG A 51 0.22 3.00 10.01
CA ARG A 51 0.48 4.04 11.01
C ARG A 51 -0.46 5.24 10.93
N SER A 52 -1.41 5.22 9.99
CA SER A 52 -2.42 6.28 9.89
C SER A 52 -3.41 6.22 11.05
N TYR A 53 -3.77 7.38 11.56
CA TYR A 53 -4.71 7.46 12.67
C TYR A 53 -6.14 7.14 12.23
N GLY A 54 -6.92 6.59 13.17
CA GLY A 54 -8.32 6.28 12.94
C GLY A 54 -8.52 5.30 11.80
N ASP A 55 -9.42 5.64 10.89
CA ASP A 55 -9.81 4.80 9.77
C ASP A 55 -9.24 5.25 8.41
N ALA A 56 -8.29 6.18 8.40
CA ALA A 56 -7.76 6.77 7.15
C ALA A 56 -7.19 5.74 6.18
N ALA A 57 -6.61 4.64 6.68
CA ALA A 57 -6.04 3.58 5.86
C ALA A 57 -6.94 2.32 5.78
N LEU A 58 -8.23 2.44 6.13
CA LEU A 58 -9.17 1.34 6.17
C LEU A 58 -10.26 1.49 5.12
N ASN A 59 -10.65 0.40 4.48
CA ASN A 59 -11.63 0.38 3.40
C ASN A 59 -12.61 -0.78 3.59
N SER A 60 -13.54 -0.61 4.53
CA SER A 60 -14.51 -1.64 4.89
C SER A 60 -15.39 -2.02 3.69
N GLY A 61 -15.44 -3.30 3.38
CA GLY A 61 -16.24 -3.84 2.27
C GLY A 61 -15.66 -3.58 0.88
N GLY A 62 -14.54 -2.87 0.77
CA GLY A 62 -13.86 -2.61 -0.51
C GLY A 62 -12.63 -3.48 -0.69
N ARG A 63 -11.73 -3.01 -1.58
CA ARG A 63 -10.45 -3.65 -1.86
C ARG A 63 -9.30 -2.82 -1.31
N THR A 64 -8.27 -3.49 -0.83
CA THR A 64 -7.09 -2.84 -0.26
C THR A 64 -5.83 -3.40 -0.90
N VAL A 65 -4.92 -2.51 -1.30
CA VAL A 65 -3.59 -2.87 -1.76
C VAL A 65 -2.62 -2.68 -0.60
N LEU A 66 -2.00 -3.77 -0.17
CA LEU A 66 -0.94 -3.74 0.85
C LEU A 66 0.39 -3.51 0.13
N THR A 67 1.05 -2.39 0.41
CA THR A 67 2.22 -1.94 -0.37
C THR A 67 3.56 -2.42 0.18
N GLY A 68 3.57 -3.17 1.27
CA GLY A 68 4.80 -3.51 2.00
C GLY A 68 5.88 -4.22 1.19
N ARG A 69 5.50 -4.95 0.13
CA ARG A 69 6.46 -5.66 -0.73
C ARG A 69 6.93 -4.84 -1.92
N LEU A 70 6.35 -3.68 -2.15
CA LEU A 70 6.79 -2.72 -3.16
C LEU A 70 7.80 -1.76 -2.50
N ASP A 71 9.03 -2.22 -2.31
CA ASP A 71 10.02 -1.56 -1.47
C ASP A 71 11.33 -1.22 -2.18
N ARG A 72 11.31 -1.07 -3.50
CA ARG A 72 12.50 -0.78 -4.28
C ARG A 72 12.77 0.71 -4.38
N LEU A 73 14.06 1.05 -4.31
CA LEU A 73 14.57 2.37 -4.67
C LEU A 73 14.81 2.36 -6.18
N LEU A 74 14.16 3.24 -6.93
CA LEU A 74 14.19 3.23 -8.38
C LEU A 74 15.21 4.16 -8.98
N ALA A 75 15.35 5.37 -8.44
CA ALA A 75 16.30 6.37 -8.93
C ALA A 75 16.60 7.40 -7.84
N PHE A 76 17.81 7.92 -7.86
CA PHE A 76 18.21 9.03 -7.00
C PHE A 76 19.08 10.00 -7.78
N ASP A 77 18.72 11.29 -7.75
CA ASP A 77 19.49 12.37 -8.35
C ASP A 77 20.22 13.14 -7.23
N PRO A 78 21.55 12.97 -7.09
CA PRO A 78 22.32 13.67 -6.04
C PRO A 78 22.31 15.18 -6.18
N ALA A 79 22.17 15.71 -7.39
CA ALA A 79 22.19 17.15 -7.63
C ALA A 79 20.95 17.84 -7.11
N SER A 80 19.77 17.23 -7.33
CA SER A 80 18.48 17.78 -6.88
C SER A 80 18.03 17.24 -5.52
N GLY A 81 18.57 16.09 -5.08
CA GLY A 81 18.12 15.38 -3.89
C GLY A 81 16.80 14.63 -4.09
N ILE A 82 16.35 14.47 -5.34
CA ILE A 82 15.09 13.77 -5.63
C ILE A 82 15.32 12.27 -5.65
N LEU A 83 14.49 11.56 -4.87
CA LEU A 83 14.43 10.11 -4.84
C LEU A 83 13.12 9.63 -5.45
N VAL A 84 13.21 8.63 -6.33
CA VAL A 84 12.04 7.92 -6.84
C VAL A 84 12.05 6.51 -6.26
N CYS A 85 10.96 6.13 -5.62
CA CYS A 85 10.85 4.82 -4.98
C CYS A 85 9.44 4.26 -5.09
N GLU A 86 9.32 2.96 -4.81
CA GLU A 86 8.02 2.29 -4.72
C GLU A 86 7.30 2.66 -3.42
N PRO A 87 5.96 2.52 -3.36
CA PRO A 87 5.16 3.07 -2.24
C PRO A 87 5.34 2.36 -0.90
N GLY A 88 5.98 1.20 -0.87
CA GLY A 88 6.26 0.47 0.37
C GLY A 88 7.57 0.86 1.05
N VAL A 89 8.35 1.75 0.43
CA VAL A 89 9.60 2.25 1.05
C VAL A 89 9.24 3.12 2.24
N THR A 90 9.87 2.85 3.38
CA THR A 90 9.66 3.61 4.62
C THR A 90 10.81 4.58 4.87
N PHE A 91 10.58 5.56 5.73
CA PHE A 91 11.67 6.44 6.19
C PHE A 91 12.77 5.67 6.91
N GLY A 92 12.40 4.58 7.63
CA GLY A 92 13.39 3.69 8.25
C GLY A 92 14.34 3.08 7.23
N ASP A 93 13.80 2.62 6.08
CA ASP A 93 14.60 2.10 4.97
C ASP A 93 15.58 3.16 4.45
N LEU A 94 15.11 4.40 4.29
CA LEU A 94 15.93 5.50 3.77
C LEU A 94 17.07 5.89 4.73
N ILE A 95 16.81 5.85 6.02
CA ILE A 95 17.83 6.14 7.04
C ILE A 95 18.98 5.13 6.97
N GLU A 96 18.68 3.85 6.69
CA GLU A 96 19.71 2.82 6.55
C GLU A 96 20.56 2.99 5.29
N VAL A 97 19.97 3.49 4.20
CA VAL A 97 20.65 3.64 2.90
C VAL A 97 21.40 4.96 2.80
N PHE A 98 20.84 6.01 3.30
CA PHE A 98 21.37 7.38 3.23
C PHE A 98 21.79 7.92 4.59
#